data_84f7bfe41613fdf42bd0d34644ae7d02
#
_entry.id   84f7bfe41613fdf42bd0d34644ae7d02
#
_cell.length_a   1.000
_cell.length_b   1.000
_cell.length_c   1.000
_cell.angle_alpha   90.00
_cell.angle_beta   90.00
_cell.angle_gamma   90.00
#
_symmetry.space_group_name_H-M   'P 1'
#
loop_
_entity.id
_entity.type
_entity.pdbx_description
1 polymer ?
#
loop_
_entity_poly.entity_id
_entity_poly.type
_entity_poly.pdbx_seq_one_letter_code
_entity_poly.pdbx_strand_id
1 'polypeptide(L)'
;MIAKSFHLSVQGASHIKKNKVCQDYSLSYQDDQCVIAIVCDGHGGDDYVRSNIGSALGCGVAEKNIKKFILGSDKSKFFSDPDKLLKNLEASIINGWNEAIHDYHKEHPFREEELSIVSEKARRKYGDGKIESAYGTTMIAVAMNGDYWFGVHIGDGKCVAVNRDGEFQQPIPWDEKCFLNATTSICDLDAIQRFRHFYSEKLPAAVFVGSDGVDDCFSNNEQFYHLYKTILYSFATTDFKEAYDGLADYLPRLSAKGSGDDVSVAALLDMDFIPKLSIVKEFDREKEKARVEENARKEAERNEAEKKRVAEEHARFQQQNNVKARKQQAGRLPKFCEHCGAGIHPGAKFCSNCGEQIRYAAQSKPQPVSQQTSGQQLKWQPLKDGQPVITRIRPYEAEPAPEKEIHGEEGVGILEEEQTDGYMARMVMTEEGNTEHESESSPQEDDVKQDTDI
;
A
#
# COMPACT_ATOMS: atom_id res chain seq x y z
N MET A 1 -13.56 -2.97 -26.12
CA MET A 1 -12.62 -2.97 -24.98
C MET A 1 -13.10 -1.89 -24.02
N ILE A 2 -13.41 -2.24 -22.78
CA ILE A 2 -13.73 -1.25 -21.74
C ILE A 2 -12.44 -1.01 -20.95
N ALA A 3 -11.55 -0.22 -21.51
CA ALA A 3 -10.37 0.24 -20.80
C ALA A 3 -10.77 1.37 -19.85
N LYS A 4 -10.27 1.29 -18.61
CA LYS A 4 -10.38 2.34 -17.61
C LYS A 4 -9.01 2.90 -17.27
N SER A 5 -8.98 4.13 -16.82
CA SER A 5 -7.76 4.75 -16.31
C SER A 5 -7.99 5.27 -14.89
N PHE A 6 -6.91 5.35 -14.11
CA PHE A 6 -6.88 6.04 -12.84
C PHE A 6 -5.55 6.75 -12.62
N HIS A 7 -5.50 7.65 -11.67
CA HIS A 7 -4.28 8.30 -11.20
C HIS A 7 -4.36 8.60 -9.71
N LEU A 8 -3.23 8.62 -9.04
CA LEU A 8 -3.06 8.98 -7.63
C LEU A 8 -1.68 9.60 -7.44
N SER A 9 -1.61 10.73 -6.75
CA SER A 9 -0.38 11.33 -6.23
C SER A 9 -0.54 11.58 -4.74
N VAL A 10 0.43 11.18 -3.95
CA VAL A 10 0.45 11.39 -2.50
C VAL A 10 1.73 12.05 -2.08
N GLN A 11 1.61 13.01 -1.16
CA GLN A 11 2.74 13.72 -0.61
C GLN A 11 3.65 12.80 0.21
N GLY A 12 4.94 12.89 -0.04
CA GLY A 12 5.97 12.10 0.62
C GLY A 12 6.06 12.33 2.12
N ALA A 13 6.31 11.26 2.87
CA ALA A 13 6.47 11.36 4.33
C ALA A 13 7.61 12.28 4.75
N SER A 14 8.68 12.40 3.95
CA SER A 14 9.78 13.35 4.19
C SER A 14 9.37 14.78 3.85
N HIS A 15 8.53 14.98 2.83
CA HIS A 15 7.99 16.30 2.45
C HIS A 15 7.04 16.83 3.53
N ILE A 16 6.15 15.99 4.07
CA ILE A 16 5.27 16.35 5.19
C ILE A 16 6.12 16.80 6.40
N LYS A 17 7.16 16.04 6.78
CA LYS A 17 8.05 16.39 7.90
C LYS A 17 8.79 17.72 7.70
N LYS A 18 9.15 18.06 6.45
CA LYS A 18 9.87 19.28 6.08
C LYS A 18 8.92 20.43 5.73
N ASN A 19 7.61 20.24 5.80
CA ASN A 19 6.57 21.19 5.38
C ASN A 19 6.75 21.65 3.91
N LYS A 20 7.20 20.73 3.03
CA LYS A 20 7.27 20.93 1.58
C LYS A 20 5.94 20.49 0.96
N VAL A 21 5.54 21.10 -0.16
CA VAL A 21 4.38 20.65 -0.93
C VAL A 21 4.68 19.35 -1.67
N CYS A 22 3.66 18.63 -2.11
CA CYS A 22 3.80 17.56 -3.09
C CYS A 22 4.29 18.16 -4.41
N GLN A 23 5.38 17.65 -4.94
CA GLN A 23 5.98 18.12 -6.20
C GLN A 23 5.57 17.24 -7.39
N ASP A 24 5.09 16.03 -7.11
CA ASP A 24 4.49 15.13 -8.09
C ASP A 24 3.10 15.59 -8.52
N TYR A 25 2.77 15.28 -9.76
CA TYR A 25 1.41 15.35 -10.25
C TYR A 25 1.11 14.17 -11.18
N SER A 26 -0.10 13.64 -11.08
CA SER A 26 -0.57 12.59 -11.98
C SER A 26 -1.94 12.95 -12.57
N LEU A 27 -2.23 12.44 -13.76
CA LEU A 27 -3.47 12.67 -14.47
C LEU A 27 -3.89 11.41 -15.23
N SER A 28 -5.18 11.14 -15.31
CA SER A 28 -5.72 10.16 -16.24
C SER A 28 -6.91 10.73 -16.99
N TYR A 29 -7.08 10.26 -18.21
CA TYR A 29 -8.20 10.63 -19.07
C TYR A 29 -8.77 9.40 -19.76
N GLN A 30 -10.07 9.36 -19.93
CA GLN A 30 -10.75 8.31 -20.71
C GLN A 30 -11.98 8.86 -21.44
N ASP A 31 -12.13 8.42 -22.68
CA ASP A 31 -13.34 8.61 -23.48
C ASP A 31 -13.56 7.41 -24.39
N ASP A 32 -14.47 7.53 -25.38
CA ASP A 32 -14.76 6.48 -26.34
C ASP A 32 -13.62 6.25 -27.35
N GLN A 33 -12.66 7.15 -27.46
CA GLN A 33 -11.56 7.11 -28.43
C GLN A 33 -10.28 6.59 -27.83
N CYS A 34 -9.98 6.96 -26.58
CA CYS A 34 -8.72 6.58 -25.92
C CYS A 34 -8.77 6.64 -24.41
N VAL A 35 -7.76 6.00 -23.81
CA VAL A 35 -7.40 6.13 -22.40
C VAL A 35 -5.96 6.60 -22.28
N ILE A 36 -5.69 7.49 -21.31
CA ILE A 36 -4.38 8.11 -21.09
C ILE A 36 -4.06 8.04 -19.60
N ALA A 37 -2.80 7.78 -19.24
CA ALA A 37 -2.28 7.88 -17.89
C ALA A 37 -0.93 8.60 -17.92
N ILE A 38 -0.73 9.56 -17.02
CA ILE A 38 0.42 10.46 -16.99
C ILE A 38 0.88 10.63 -15.56
N VAL A 39 2.21 10.63 -15.35
CA VAL A 39 2.87 11.03 -14.10
C VAL A 39 3.99 12.00 -14.45
N CYS A 40 4.07 13.09 -13.71
CA CYS A 40 5.16 14.06 -13.75
C CYS A 40 5.68 14.23 -12.32
N ASP A 41 6.99 14.03 -12.14
CA ASP A 41 7.71 14.19 -10.88
C ASP A 41 8.47 15.51 -10.91
N GLY A 42 8.11 16.41 -10.04
CA GLY A 42 8.72 17.74 -9.93
C GLY A 42 9.99 17.70 -9.08
N HIS A 43 11.09 18.25 -9.59
CA HIS A 43 12.39 18.20 -8.93
C HIS A 43 12.40 18.81 -7.52
N GLY A 44 13.04 18.12 -6.57
CA GLY A 44 13.05 18.44 -5.12
C GLY A 44 14.06 19.49 -4.66
N GLY A 45 15.00 19.93 -5.52
CA GLY A 45 16.06 20.86 -5.15
C GLY A 45 15.56 22.30 -4.97
N ASP A 46 16.28 23.11 -4.16
CA ASP A 46 15.89 24.48 -3.82
C ASP A 46 15.83 25.43 -5.03
N ASP A 47 16.52 25.11 -6.13
CA ASP A 47 16.46 25.87 -7.39
C ASP A 47 15.17 25.58 -8.19
N TYR A 48 14.39 24.54 -7.85
CA TYR A 48 13.16 24.15 -8.55
C TYR A 48 11.91 24.59 -7.78
N VAL A 49 11.85 25.89 -7.43
CA VAL A 49 10.87 26.47 -6.49
C VAL A 49 9.40 26.33 -6.90
N ARG A 50 9.13 25.96 -8.15
CA ARG A 50 7.78 25.78 -8.72
C ARG A 50 7.63 24.46 -9.48
N SER A 51 8.42 23.45 -9.13
CA SER A 51 8.34 22.13 -9.77
C SER A 51 6.96 21.49 -9.65
N ASN A 52 6.27 21.70 -8.53
CA ASN A 52 4.87 21.27 -8.34
C ASN A 52 3.89 21.88 -9.36
N ILE A 53 4.15 23.10 -9.80
CA ILE A 53 3.36 23.76 -10.85
C ILE A 53 3.79 23.23 -12.22
N GLY A 54 5.11 23.03 -12.41
CA GLY A 54 5.66 22.46 -13.62
C GLY A 54 5.15 21.05 -13.92
N SER A 55 5.05 20.19 -12.90
CA SER A 55 4.48 18.84 -13.01
C SER A 55 2.98 18.86 -13.37
N ALA A 56 2.20 19.73 -12.72
CA ALA A 56 0.77 19.87 -13.00
C ALA A 56 0.52 20.37 -14.42
N LEU A 57 1.22 21.43 -14.86
CA LEU A 57 1.15 21.94 -16.23
C LEU A 57 1.63 20.90 -17.24
N GLY A 58 2.66 20.14 -16.91
CA GLY A 58 3.19 19.04 -17.73
C GLY A 58 2.13 17.99 -18.03
N CYS A 59 1.41 17.54 -17.02
CA CYS A 59 0.33 16.58 -17.18
C CYS A 59 -0.80 17.12 -18.07
N GLY A 60 -1.25 18.34 -17.85
CA GLY A 60 -2.33 18.95 -18.66
C GLY A 60 -1.93 19.17 -20.12
N VAL A 61 -0.68 19.61 -20.36
CA VAL A 61 -0.15 19.78 -21.72
C VAL A 61 0.00 18.43 -22.43
N ALA A 62 0.50 17.42 -21.74
CA ALA A 62 0.65 16.08 -22.32
C ALA A 62 -0.73 15.48 -22.67
N GLU A 63 -1.71 15.55 -21.78
CA GLU A 63 -3.08 15.08 -22.05
C GLU A 63 -3.64 15.72 -23.33
N LYS A 64 -3.60 17.04 -23.42
CA LYS A 64 -4.12 17.80 -24.57
C LYS A 64 -3.44 17.41 -25.88
N ASN A 65 -2.10 17.29 -25.88
CA ASN A 65 -1.33 16.93 -27.07
C ASN A 65 -1.53 15.46 -27.49
N ILE A 66 -1.59 14.53 -26.52
CA ILE A 66 -1.84 13.12 -26.78
C ILE A 66 -3.25 12.91 -27.35
N LYS A 67 -4.26 13.54 -26.80
CA LYS A 67 -5.64 13.51 -27.35
C LYS A 67 -5.66 13.98 -28.81
N LYS A 68 -5.08 15.16 -29.08
CA LYS A 68 -4.99 15.71 -30.44
C LYS A 68 -4.23 14.76 -31.38
N PHE A 69 -3.17 14.13 -30.91
CA PHE A 69 -2.37 13.18 -31.66
C PHE A 69 -3.19 11.94 -32.06
N ILE A 70 -3.90 11.33 -31.12
CA ILE A 70 -4.74 10.13 -31.36
C ILE A 70 -5.87 10.47 -32.34
N LEU A 71 -6.57 11.58 -32.15
CA LEU A 71 -7.63 12.01 -33.05
C LEU A 71 -7.12 12.30 -34.47
N GLY A 72 -5.87 12.70 -34.62
CA GLY A 72 -5.23 13.00 -35.89
C GLY A 72 -4.52 11.81 -36.58
N SER A 73 -4.50 10.61 -35.97
CA SER A 73 -3.69 9.49 -36.44
C SER A 73 -4.43 8.16 -36.27
N ASP A 74 -5.00 7.67 -37.37
CA ASP A 74 -5.48 6.27 -37.43
C ASP A 74 -4.30 5.30 -37.41
N LYS A 75 -4.59 4.01 -37.27
CA LYS A 75 -3.58 2.94 -37.18
C LYS A 75 -2.62 2.95 -38.37
N SER A 76 -3.13 3.10 -39.59
CA SER A 76 -2.32 3.06 -40.81
C SER A 76 -1.35 4.24 -40.87
N LYS A 77 -1.83 5.43 -40.54
CA LYS A 77 -1.01 6.63 -40.46
C LYS A 77 0.03 6.52 -39.35
N PHE A 78 -0.33 6.03 -38.19
CA PHE A 78 0.59 5.86 -37.07
C PHE A 78 1.75 4.92 -37.45
N PHE A 79 1.44 3.72 -37.97
CA PHE A 79 2.46 2.73 -38.33
C PHE A 79 3.19 3.02 -39.64
N SER A 80 2.86 4.10 -40.35
CA SER A 80 3.65 4.54 -41.49
C SER A 80 5.04 5.09 -41.11
N ASP A 81 5.14 5.81 -39.99
CA ASP A 81 6.40 6.35 -39.47
C ASP A 81 6.23 6.71 -37.96
N PRO A 82 6.12 5.68 -37.09
CA PRO A 82 5.76 5.89 -35.70
C PRO A 82 6.81 6.69 -34.92
N ASP A 83 8.10 6.43 -35.17
CA ASP A 83 9.18 7.14 -34.47
C ASP A 83 9.15 8.64 -34.75
N LYS A 84 8.97 9.03 -36.00
CA LYS A 84 8.85 10.44 -36.41
C LYS A 84 7.60 11.09 -35.82
N LEU A 85 6.47 10.38 -35.80
CA LEU A 85 5.23 10.90 -35.26
C LEU A 85 5.32 11.09 -33.74
N LEU A 86 5.92 10.14 -33.02
CA LEU A 86 6.15 10.25 -31.58
C LEU A 86 7.17 11.34 -31.25
N LYS A 87 8.24 11.50 -32.04
CA LYS A 87 9.17 12.63 -31.88
C LYS A 87 8.49 13.98 -32.09
N ASN A 88 7.55 14.09 -33.02
CA ASN A 88 6.75 15.30 -33.20
C ASN A 88 5.81 15.56 -32.01
N LEU A 89 5.22 14.51 -31.43
CA LEU A 89 4.41 14.61 -30.23
C LEU A 89 5.25 15.09 -29.04
N GLU A 90 6.42 14.50 -28.80
CA GLU A 90 7.37 14.89 -27.76
C GLU A 90 7.77 16.37 -27.89
N ALA A 91 8.11 16.81 -29.12
CA ALA A 91 8.42 18.22 -29.40
C ALA A 91 7.21 19.14 -29.11
N SER A 92 5.99 18.70 -29.45
CA SER A 92 4.77 19.46 -29.19
C SER A 92 4.48 19.56 -27.69
N ILE A 93 4.79 18.52 -26.91
CA ILE A 93 4.66 18.53 -25.45
C ILE A 93 5.67 19.50 -24.84
N ILE A 94 6.95 19.43 -25.22
CA ILE A 94 7.98 20.36 -24.73
C ILE A 94 7.62 21.82 -25.01
N ASN A 95 7.23 22.11 -26.25
CA ASN A 95 6.86 23.48 -26.63
C ASN A 95 5.63 23.97 -25.87
N GLY A 96 4.58 23.14 -25.80
CA GLY A 96 3.37 23.48 -25.05
C GLY A 96 3.62 23.65 -23.56
N TRP A 97 4.53 22.86 -22.96
CA TRP A 97 4.93 23.03 -21.57
C TRP A 97 5.69 24.34 -21.34
N ASN A 98 6.64 24.67 -22.22
CA ASN A 98 7.35 25.95 -22.18
C ASN A 98 6.37 27.14 -22.28
N GLU A 99 5.44 27.10 -23.23
CA GLU A 99 4.40 28.12 -23.35
C GLU A 99 3.58 28.25 -22.05
N ALA A 100 3.11 27.12 -21.50
CA ALA A 100 2.28 27.09 -20.30
C ALA A 100 3.00 27.66 -19.06
N ILE A 101 4.28 27.34 -18.84
CA ILE A 101 5.04 27.90 -17.71
C ILE A 101 5.33 29.39 -17.87
N HIS A 102 5.60 29.85 -19.09
CA HIS A 102 5.82 31.27 -19.35
C HIS A 102 4.52 32.08 -19.17
N ASP A 103 3.40 31.58 -19.64
CA ASP A 103 2.09 32.21 -19.43
C ASP A 103 1.75 32.25 -17.94
N TYR A 104 1.92 31.11 -17.21
CA TYR A 104 1.73 31.08 -15.76
C TYR A 104 2.64 32.08 -15.05
N HIS A 105 3.92 32.13 -15.41
CA HIS A 105 4.88 33.04 -14.78
C HIS A 105 4.55 34.51 -15.02
N LYS A 106 4.02 34.86 -16.18
CA LYS A 106 3.61 36.19 -16.51
C LYS A 106 2.47 36.70 -15.61
N GLU A 107 1.53 35.80 -15.29
CA GLU A 107 0.43 36.10 -14.38
C GLU A 107 0.84 36.02 -12.91
N HIS A 108 1.83 35.17 -12.60
CA HIS A 108 2.32 34.91 -11.27
C HIS A 108 3.86 35.04 -11.22
N PRO A 109 4.43 36.28 -11.21
CA PRO A 109 5.88 36.49 -11.10
C PRO A 109 6.46 35.86 -9.82
N PHE A 110 7.73 35.56 -9.81
CA PHE A 110 8.41 35.06 -8.60
C PHE A 110 8.28 36.04 -7.45
N ARG A 111 7.99 35.50 -6.26
CA ARG A 111 7.99 36.27 -5.02
C ARG A 111 9.40 36.30 -4.42
N GLU A 112 9.69 37.32 -3.60
CA GLU A 112 10.99 37.42 -2.95
C GLU A 112 11.32 36.21 -2.04
N GLU A 113 10.30 35.62 -1.40
CA GLU A 113 10.47 34.41 -0.58
C GLU A 113 10.96 33.24 -1.42
N GLU A 114 10.42 33.04 -2.64
CA GLU A 114 10.84 32.00 -3.58
C GLU A 114 12.27 32.26 -4.08
N LEU A 115 12.62 33.51 -4.37
CA LEU A 115 13.93 33.88 -4.83
C LEU A 115 15.00 33.87 -3.71
N SER A 116 14.59 33.96 -2.44
CA SER A 116 15.53 33.97 -1.31
C SER A 116 16.19 32.63 -1.06
N ILE A 117 15.55 31.51 -1.44
CA ILE A 117 16.03 30.15 -1.20
C ILE A 117 16.85 29.58 -2.36
N VAL A 118 16.71 30.14 -3.58
CA VAL A 118 17.44 29.65 -4.76
C VAL A 118 18.92 30.04 -4.73
N SER A 119 19.76 29.26 -5.40
CA SER A 119 21.18 29.60 -5.59
C SER A 119 21.33 30.89 -6.38
N GLU A 120 22.46 31.60 -6.17
CA GLU A 120 22.77 32.81 -6.96
C GLU A 120 22.79 32.54 -8.47
N LYS A 121 23.23 31.34 -8.88
CA LYS A 121 23.22 30.92 -10.29
C LYS A 121 21.79 30.82 -10.85
N ALA A 122 20.85 30.21 -10.12
CA ALA A 122 19.44 30.12 -10.50
C ALA A 122 18.79 31.50 -10.51
N ARG A 123 19.02 32.32 -9.46
CA ARG A 123 18.53 33.70 -9.38
C ARG A 123 18.92 34.55 -10.60
N ARG A 124 20.20 34.46 -11.05
CA ARG A 124 20.65 35.14 -12.28
C ARG A 124 19.90 34.61 -13.52
N LYS A 125 19.79 33.29 -13.68
CA LYS A 125 19.03 32.68 -14.80
C LYS A 125 17.59 33.20 -14.86
N TYR A 126 16.92 33.23 -13.72
CA TYR A 126 15.52 33.68 -13.64
C TYR A 126 15.39 35.17 -13.93
N GLY A 127 16.34 35.98 -13.46
CA GLY A 127 16.42 37.42 -13.83
C GLY A 127 16.66 37.67 -15.32
N ASP A 128 17.34 36.72 -16.01
CA ASP A 128 17.54 36.75 -17.47
C ASP A 128 16.35 36.16 -18.25
N GLY A 129 15.25 35.82 -17.58
CA GLY A 129 14.04 35.23 -18.19
C GLY A 129 14.12 33.75 -18.52
N LYS A 130 15.18 33.03 -18.07
CA LYS A 130 15.38 31.59 -18.25
C LYS A 130 14.76 30.85 -17.07
N ILE A 131 13.44 30.80 -17.04
CA ILE A 131 12.67 30.34 -15.88
C ILE A 131 12.39 28.85 -15.88
N GLU A 132 12.63 28.13 -16.99
CA GLU A 132 12.24 26.75 -17.23
C GLU A 132 12.69 25.83 -16.09
N SER A 133 13.91 26.00 -15.60
CA SER A 133 14.44 25.18 -14.52
C SER A 133 13.71 25.35 -13.18
N ALA A 134 13.07 26.52 -12.92
CA ALA A 134 12.27 26.71 -11.72
C ALA A 134 11.05 25.76 -11.64
N TYR A 135 10.58 25.32 -12.80
CA TYR A 135 9.41 24.46 -13.00
C TYR A 135 9.80 23.04 -13.37
N GLY A 136 11.08 22.67 -13.31
CA GLY A 136 11.62 21.41 -13.82
C GLY A 136 10.88 20.18 -13.28
N THR A 137 10.58 19.26 -14.19
CA THR A 137 9.85 18.01 -13.89
C THR A 137 10.24 16.91 -14.87
N THR A 138 10.11 15.66 -14.44
CA THR A 138 10.09 14.49 -15.33
C THR A 138 8.73 14.36 -16.01
N MET A 139 8.58 13.42 -16.92
CA MET A 139 7.27 13.05 -17.49
C MET A 139 7.30 11.62 -18.00
N ILE A 140 6.30 10.87 -17.62
CA ILE A 140 5.98 9.57 -18.23
C ILE A 140 4.49 9.54 -18.55
N ALA A 141 4.16 9.29 -19.81
CA ALA A 141 2.79 9.25 -20.29
C ALA A 141 2.56 8.03 -21.16
N VAL A 142 1.44 7.35 -20.99
CA VAL A 142 1.02 6.22 -21.81
C VAL A 142 -0.40 6.46 -22.31
N ALA A 143 -0.66 6.03 -23.52
CA ALA A 143 -1.97 6.14 -24.14
C ALA A 143 -2.30 4.89 -24.97
N MET A 144 -3.57 4.52 -24.95
CA MET A 144 -4.09 3.37 -25.68
C MET A 144 -5.43 3.73 -26.34
N ASN A 145 -5.58 3.34 -27.59
CA ASN A 145 -6.87 3.30 -28.28
C ASN A 145 -7.25 1.85 -28.61
N GLY A 146 -8.27 1.62 -29.44
CA GLY A 146 -8.68 0.26 -29.81
C GLY A 146 -7.69 -0.53 -30.66
N ASP A 147 -6.69 0.14 -31.28
CA ASP A 147 -5.83 -0.39 -32.33
C ASP A 147 -4.37 -0.51 -31.94
N TYR A 148 -3.87 0.38 -31.07
CA TYR A 148 -2.48 0.43 -30.64
C TYR A 148 -2.34 1.16 -29.30
N TRP A 149 -1.16 1.07 -28.72
CA TRP A 149 -0.77 1.86 -27.56
C TRP A 149 0.67 2.33 -27.72
N PHE A 150 1.00 3.38 -26.99
CA PHE A 150 2.35 3.93 -26.94
C PHE A 150 2.62 4.57 -25.58
N GLY A 151 3.91 4.79 -25.32
CA GLY A 151 4.38 5.57 -24.17
C GLY A 151 5.49 6.50 -24.58
N VAL A 152 5.55 7.68 -23.95
CA VAL A 152 6.64 8.66 -24.06
C VAL A 152 7.18 8.94 -22.67
N HIS A 153 8.49 9.14 -22.53
CA HIS A 153 9.13 9.26 -21.23
C HIS A 153 10.39 10.11 -21.28
N ILE A 154 10.53 11.01 -20.33
CA ILE A 154 11.75 11.71 -19.92
C ILE A 154 11.84 11.69 -18.39
N GLY A 155 13.00 11.30 -17.85
CA GLY A 155 13.20 11.13 -16.42
C GLY A 155 13.49 9.68 -16.04
N ASP A 156 13.33 9.34 -14.77
CA ASP A 156 13.70 8.10 -14.09
C ASP A 156 12.52 7.26 -13.56
N GLY A 157 11.29 7.75 -13.65
CA GLY A 157 10.09 6.98 -13.36
C GLY A 157 10.00 5.66 -14.15
N LYS A 158 9.04 4.81 -13.86
CA LYS A 158 8.90 3.49 -14.47
C LYS A 158 7.57 3.32 -15.20
N CYS A 159 7.65 2.70 -16.40
CA CYS A 159 6.49 2.15 -17.10
C CYS A 159 6.50 0.63 -16.98
N VAL A 160 5.45 0.07 -16.43
CA VAL A 160 5.27 -1.38 -16.29
C VAL A 160 4.03 -1.81 -17.07
N ALA A 161 4.22 -2.57 -18.14
CA ALA A 161 3.13 -3.16 -18.89
C ALA A 161 2.94 -4.62 -18.52
N VAL A 162 1.68 -5.06 -18.45
CA VAL A 162 1.29 -6.46 -18.25
C VAL A 162 0.67 -6.93 -19.55
N ASN A 163 1.32 -7.89 -20.22
CA ASN A 163 0.80 -8.45 -21.44
C ASN A 163 -0.41 -9.37 -21.18
N ARG A 164 -1.04 -9.88 -22.24
CA ARG A 164 -2.21 -10.75 -22.12
C ARG A 164 -1.89 -12.17 -21.61
N ASP A 165 -0.60 -12.53 -21.54
CA ASP A 165 -0.12 -13.79 -20.96
C ASP A 165 0.16 -13.63 -19.45
N GLY A 166 0.11 -12.39 -18.93
CA GLY A 166 0.35 -12.05 -17.52
C GLY A 166 1.81 -11.75 -17.19
N GLU A 167 2.66 -11.58 -18.17
CA GLU A 167 4.08 -11.22 -17.98
C GLU A 167 4.25 -9.72 -17.82
N PHE A 168 5.10 -9.33 -16.87
CA PHE A 168 5.48 -7.94 -16.60
C PHE A 168 6.70 -7.56 -17.43
N GLN A 169 6.67 -6.37 -18.01
CA GLN A 169 7.77 -5.82 -18.77
C GLN A 169 7.87 -4.30 -18.60
N GLN A 170 9.07 -3.75 -18.75
CA GLN A 170 9.32 -2.31 -18.84
C GLN A 170 9.62 -1.97 -20.30
N PRO A 171 8.61 -1.57 -21.09
CA PRO A 171 8.75 -1.47 -22.55
C PRO A 171 9.52 -0.23 -23.01
N ILE A 172 9.50 0.86 -22.23
CA ILE A 172 10.24 2.08 -22.56
C ILE A 172 11.71 1.89 -22.17
N PRO A 173 12.68 2.11 -23.08
CA PRO A 173 14.09 1.94 -22.77
C PRO A 173 14.54 2.83 -21.60
N TRP A 174 15.45 2.32 -20.76
CA TRP A 174 16.06 3.10 -19.69
C TRP A 174 16.93 4.24 -20.24
N ASP A 175 16.98 5.36 -19.52
CA ASP A 175 17.91 6.44 -19.80
C ASP A 175 19.19 6.27 -18.97
N GLU A 176 20.31 5.96 -19.62
CA GLU A 176 21.61 5.75 -18.97
C GLU A 176 22.14 7.02 -18.26
N LYS A 177 21.53 8.18 -18.52
CA LYS A 177 21.88 9.45 -17.83
C LYS A 177 21.17 9.62 -16.51
N CYS A 178 20.10 8.89 -16.28
CA CYS A 178 19.46 8.80 -14.99
C CYS A 178 20.26 7.86 -14.08
N PHE A 179 21.14 8.43 -13.27
CA PHE A 179 22.00 7.67 -12.37
C PHE A 179 22.14 8.39 -11.02
N LEU A 180 21.91 7.68 -9.92
CA LEU A 180 21.82 8.24 -8.57
C LEU A 180 20.77 9.36 -8.52
N ASN A 181 21.16 10.56 -8.11
CA ASN A 181 20.28 11.73 -8.01
C ASN A 181 20.27 12.59 -9.28
N ALA A 182 20.80 12.09 -10.40
CA ALA A 182 20.74 12.76 -11.69
C ALA A 182 19.61 12.19 -12.51
N THR A 183 18.68 13.03 -12.89
CA THR A 183 17.57 12.68 -13.78
C THR A 183 17.52 13.63 -14.99
N THR A 184 16.92 13.19 -16.08
CA THR A 184 16.61 14.03 -17.24
C THR A 184 15.25 14.71 -17.05
N SER A 185 15.11 15.91 -17.59
CA SER A 185 13.96 16.78 -17.33
C SER A 185 13.41 17.40 -18.60
N ILE A 186 12.11 17.71 -18.60
CA ILE A 186 11.47 18.45 -19.67
C ILE A 186 12.04 19.88 -19.81
N CYS A 187 12.63 20.42 -18.74
CA CYS A 187 13.29 21.74 -18.74
C CYS A 187 14.72 21.72 -19.30
N ASP A 188 15.27 20.55 -19.66
CA ASP A 188 16.61 20.45 -20.23
C ASP A 188 16.66 21.04 -21.65
N LEU A 189 17.77 21.71 -21.98
CA LEU A 189 17.95 22.27 -23.32
C LEU A 189 17.95 21.22 -24.43
N ASP A 190 18.30 19.99 -24.09
CA ASP A 190 18.33 18.84 -24.99
C ASP A 190 17.19 17.84 -24.70
N ALA A 191 16.09 18.27 -24.06
CA ALA A 191 14.96 17.43 -23.69
C ALA A 191 14.45 16.55 -24.83
N ILE A 192 14.35 17.09 -26.06
CA ILE A 192 13.90 16.34 -27.23
C ILE A 192 14.79 15.12 -27.55
N GLN A 193 16.09 15.19 -27.26
CA GLN A 193 17.01 14.06 -27.44
C GLN A 193 16.96 13.08 -26.28
N ARG A 194 16.38 13.49 -25.12
CA ARG A 194 16.24 12.68 -23.92
C ARG A 194 14.94 11.90 -23.92
N PHE A 195 13.90 12.42 -24.55
CA PHE A 195 12.66 11.68 -24.67
C PHE A 195 12.87 10.33 -25.35
N ARG A 196 12.30 9.31 -24.76
CA ARG A 196 12.27 7.92 -25.20
C ARG A 196 10.83 7.54 -25.40
N HIS A 197 10.56 6.63 -26.31
CA HIS A 197 9.21 6.15 -26.54
C HIS A 197 9.18 4.65 -26.84
N PHE A 198 8.00 4.10 -26.77
CA PHE A 198 7.66 2.74 -27.13
C PHE A 198 6.27 2.73 -27.75
N TYR A 199 6.03 1.80 -28.67
CA TYR A 199 4.71 1.59 -29.27
C TYR A 199 4.50 0.13 -29.64
N SER A 200 3.22 -0.31 -29.69
CA SER A 200 2.84 -1.66 -30.07
C SER A 200 1.41 -1.75 -30.57
N GLU A 201 1.17 -2.63 -31.56
CA GLU A 201 -0.18 -3.06 -31.93
C GLU A 201 -0.77 -4.07 -30.94
N LYS A 202 0.08 -4.77 -30.19
CA LYS A 202 -0.37 -5.74 -29.20
C LYS A 202 -0.80 -4.99 -27.94
N LEU A 203 -2.11 -4.89 -27.77
CA LEU A 203 -2.66 -4.20 -26.60
C LEU A 203 -2.39 -5.00 -25.31
N PRO A 204 -1.88 -4.34 -24.25
CA PRO A 204 -1.62 -4.96 -22.96
C PRO A 204 -2.93 -5.23 -22.20
N ALA A 205 -2.86 -6.04 -21.16
CA ALA A 205 -3.95 -6.17 -20.17
C ALA A 205 -3.98 -4.99 -19.20
N ALA A 206 -2.80 -4.46 -18.84
CA ALA A 206 -2.65 -3.26 -18.02
C ALA A 206 -1.33 -2.54 -18.33
N VAL A 207 -1.31 -1.23 -18.11
CA VAL A 207 -0.08 -0.42 -18.10
C VAL A 207 -0.10 0.46 -16.86
N PHE A 208 0.97 0.44 -16.11
CA PHE A 208 1.20 1.31 -14.96
C PHE A 208 2.35 2.25 -15.25
N VAL A 209 2.23 3.49 -14.82
CA VAL A 209 3.31 4.46 -14.78
C VAL A 209 3.44 5.00 -13.37
N GLY A 210 4.66 5.18 -12.89
CA GLY A 210 4.95 5.67 -11.53
C GLY A 210 6.15 6.60 -11.50
N SER A 211 6.19 7.53 -10.52
CA SER A 211 7.39 8.29 -10.17
C SER A 211 8.44 7.38 -9.53
N ASP A 212 9.69 7.85 -9.44
CA ASP A 212 10.79 7.12 -8.77
C ASP A 212 10.50 6.84 -7.30
N GLY A 213 9.74 7.71 -6.63
CA GLY A 213 9.29 7.49 -5.25
C GLY A 213 8.55 6.16 -5.04
N VAL A 214 8.01 5.55 -6.13
CA VAL A 214 7.42 4.19 -6.08
C VAL A 214 8.49 3.13 -6.10
N ASP A 215 9.39 3.12 -7.11
CA ASP A 215 10.37 2.05 -7.28
C ASP A 215 11.50 2.10 -6.26
N ASP A 216 11.86 3.27 -5.77
CA ASP A 216 12.81 3.47 -4.68
C ASP A 216 12.34 2.89 -3.32
N CYS A 217 11.07 2.53 -3.20
CA CYS A 217 10.57 1.76 -2.06
C CYS A 217 11.02 0.29 -2.05
N PHE A 218 11.59 -0.21 -3.14
CA PHE A 218 11.88 -1.64 -3.33
C PHE A 218 13.35 -1.89 -3.64
N SER A 219 13.92 -2.93 -3.03
CA SER A 219 15.32 -3.29 -3.23
C SER A 219 15.59 -4.09 -4.51
N ASN A 220 14.55 -4.61 -5.17
CA ASN A 220 14.67 -5.42 -6.38
C ASN A 220 13.37 -5.42 -7.21
N ASN A 221 13.50 -5.83 -8.47
CA ASN A 221 12.39 -5.87 -9.41
C ASN A 221 11.27 -6.85 -9.02
N GLU A 222 11.56 -7.93 -8.30
CA GLU A 222 10.55 -8.90 -7.87
C GLU A 222 9.55 -8.27 -6.92
N GLN A 223 10.05 -7.55 -5.89
CA GLN A 223 9.21 -6.82 -4.94
C GLN A 223 8.46 -5.67 -5.63
N PHE A 224 9.12 -4.97 -6.55
CA PHE A 224 8.51 -3.90 -7.34
C PHE A 224 7.35 -4.43 -8.21
N TYR A 225 7.54 -5.52 -8.94
CA TYR A 225 6.45 -6.13 -9.70
C TYR A 225 5.37 -6.74 -8.83
N HIS A 226 5.70 -7.17 -7.62
CA HIS A 226 4.70 -7.66 -6.66
C HIS A 226 3.71 -6.57 -6.24
N LEU A 227 4.14 -5.30 -6.15
CA LEU A 227 3.23 -4.16 -5.96
C LEU A 227 2.19 -4.12 -7.08
N TYR A 228 2.63 -4.08 -8.34
CA TYR A 228 1.71 -3.99 -9.47
C TYR A 228 0.83 -5.24 -9.63
N LYS A 229 1.36 -6.43 -9.30
CA LYS A 229 0.57 -7.66 -9.20
C LYS A 229 -0.55 -7.53 -8.15
N THR A 230 -0.25 -6.92 -7.01
CA THR A 230 -1.23 -6.67 -5.94
C THR A 230 -2.30 -5.65 -6.37
N ILE A 231 -1.88 -4.56 -7.01
CA ILE A 231 -2.80 -3.54 -7.56
C ILE A 231 -3.72 -4.19 -8.60
N LEU A 232 -3.13 -4.90 -9.57
CA LEU A 232 -3.87 -5.60 -10.62
C LEU A 232 -4.89 -6.60 -10.04
N TYR A 233 -4.49 -7.38 -9.04
CA TYR A 233 -5.35 -8.32 -8.33
C TYR A 233 -6.53 -7.59 -7.68
N SER A 234 -6.29 -6.48 -7.00
CA SER A 234 -7.34 -5.69 -6.35
C SER A 234 -8.38 -5.21 -7.38
N PHE A 235 -7.96 -4.58 -8.48
CA PHE A 235 -8.86 -4.14 -9.55
C PHE A 235 -9.55 -5.29 -10.30
N ALA A 236 -8.97 -6.49 -10.30
CA ALA A 236 -9.56 -7.67 -10.92
C ALA A 236 -10.63 -8.37 -10.07
N THR A 237 -10.60 -8.20 -8.74
CA THR A 237 -11.38 -9.00 -7.80
C THR A 237 -12.33 -8.20 -6.91
N THR A 238 -12.20 -6.87 -6.89
CA THR A 238 -13.11 -5.98 -6.13
C THR A 238 -13.74 -4.92 -7.04
N ASP A 239 -14.65 -4.13 -6.51
CA ASP A 239 -15.18 -2.97 -7.24
C ASP A 239 -14.07 -1.96 -7.53
N PHE A 240 -14.17 -1.24 -8.67
CA PHE A 240 -13.15 -0.29 -9.11
C PHE A 240 -12.90 0.81 -8.06
N LYS A 241 -13.98 1.32 -7.44
CA LYS A 241 -13.85 2.36 -6.42
C LYS A 241 -13.18 1.83 -5.16
N GLU A 242 -13.55 0.62 -4.71
CA GLU A 242 -12.95 -0.02 -3.54
C GLU A 242 -11.45 -0.29 -3.77
N ALA A 243 -11.07 -0.79 -4.95
CA ALA A 243 -9.66 -0.98 -5.31
C ALA A 243 -8.89 0.35 -5.32
N TYR A 244 -9.48 1.40 -5.87
CA TYR A 244 -8.91 2.75 -5.92
C TYR A 244 -8.72 3.33 -4.50
N ASP A 245 -9.76 3.29 -3.67
CA ASP A 245 -9.71 3.78 -2.28
C ASP A 245 -8.66 3.01 -1.47
N GLY A 246 -8.60 1.70 -1.62
CA GLY A 246 -7.57 0.86 -0.99
C GLY A 246 -6.15 1.21 -1.42
N LEU A 247 -5.94 1.57 -2.68
CA LEU A 247 -4.65 2.05 -3.17
C LEU A 247 -4.31 3.43 -2.62
N ALA A 248 -5.29 4.34 -2.56
CA ALA A 248 -5.13 5.68 -1.97
C ALA A 248 -4.73 5.62 -0.49
N ASP A 249 -5.28 4.67 0.27
CA ASP A 249 -4.90 4.41 1.66
C ASP A 249 -3.51 3.75 1.79
N TYR A 250 -3.08 3.02 0.78
CA TYR A 250 -1.82 2.28 0.82
C TYR A 250 -0.60 3.16 0.49
N LEU A 251 -0.68 4.05 -0.53
CA LEU A 251 0.46 4.81 -1.03
C LEU A 251 1.13 5.70 0.04
N PRO A 252 0.41 6.40 0.96
CA PRO A 252 1.07 7.15 2.03
C PRO A 252 1.89 6.26 2.97
N ARG A 253 1.43 5.03 3.21
CA ARG A 253 2.16 4.04 4.02
C ARG A 253 3.36 3.48 3.28
N LEU A 254 3.28 3.34 1.96
CA LEU A 254 4.40 2.93 1.12
C LEU A 254 5.51 3.97 1.20
N SER A 255 5.22 5.26 0.95
CA SER A 255 6.19 6.35 1.12
C SER A 255 6.82 6.35 2.51
N ALA A 256 6.00 6.28 3.57
CA ALA A 256 6.48 6.36 4.95
C ALA A 256 7.43 5.22 5.36
N LYS A 257 7.30 4.04 4.76
CA LYS A 257 8.11 2.85 5.03
C LYS A 257 9.27 2.67 4.05
N GLY A 258 9.18 3.29 2.88
CA GLY A 258 10.13 3.15 1.78
C GLY A 258 10.95 4.42 1.54
N SER A 259 10.81 5.02 0.34
CA SER A 259 11.60 6.18 -0.11
C SER A 259 11.44 7.43 0.78
N GLY A 260 10.25 7.63 1.34
CA GLY A 260 9.88 8.88 2.02
C GLY A 260 9.54 10.02 1.07
N ASP A 261 9.68 9.81 -0.24
CA ASP A 261 9.39 10.79 -1.29
C ASP A 261 7.92 10.80 -1.69
N ASP A 262 7.54 11.78 -2.53
CA ASP A 262 6.24 11.81 -3.17
C ASP A 262 6.04 10.52 -3.98
N VAL A 263 4.84 10.00 -3.99
CA VAL A 263 4.52 8.72 -4.66
C VAL A 263 3.35 8.91 -5.58
N SER A 264 3.58 8.70 -6.87
CA SER A 264 2.56 8.82 -7.91
C SER A 264 2.43 7.56 -8.74
N VAL A 265 1.19 7.13 -8.95
CA VAL A 265 0.85 5.99 -9.82
C VAL A 265 -0.34 6.37 -10.70
N ALA A 266 -0.22 6.11 -11.99
CA ALA A 266 -1.36 6.16 -12.91
C ALA A 266 -1.39 4.87 -13.76
N ALA A 267 -2.57 4.50 -14.27
CA ALA A 267 -2.70 3.24 -14.99
C ALA A 267 -3.78 3.25 -16.07
N LEU A 268 -3.58 2.34 -17.03
CA LEU A 268 -4.57 1.91 -18.01
C LEU A 268 -4.90 0.44 -17.76
N LEU A 269 -6.18 0.09 -17.64
CA LEU A 269 -6.65 -1.25 -17.28
C LEU A 269 -7.69 -1.77 -18.28
N ASP A 270 -7.47 -2.92 -18.91
CA ASP A 270 -8.50 -3.65 -19.64
C ASP A 270 -9.39 -4.43 -18.63
N MET A 271 -10.45 -3.77 -18.14
CA MET A 271 -11.31 -4.31 -17.09
C MET A 271 -12.03 -5.60 -17.50
N ASP A 272 -12.21 -5.86 -18.79
CA ASP A 272 -12.80 -7.12 -19.29
C ASP A 272 -11.78 -8.27 -19.28
N PHE A 273 -10.49 -7.96 -19.33
CA PHE A 273 -9.42 -8.94 -19.51
C PHE A 273 -8.67 -9.26 -18.22
N ILE A 274 -8.35 -8.27 -17.39
CA ILE A 274 -7.55 -8.49 -16.17
C ILE A 274 -8.08 -9.60 -15.25
N PRO A 275 -9.40 -9.81 -15.06
CA PRO A 275 -9.89 -10.91 -14.22
C PRO A 275 -9.61 -12.31 -14.80
N LYS A 276 -9.26 -12.39 -16.10
CA LYS A 276 -9.00 -13.66 -16.79
C LYS A 276 -7.54 -14.08 -16.73
N LEU A 277 -6.64 -13.18 -16.33
CA LEU A 277 -5.21 -13.46 -16.26
C LEU A 277 -4.90 -14.61 -15.30
N SER A 278 -3.97 -15.48 -15.70
CA SER A 278 -3.51 -16.60 -14.87
C SER A 278 -2.88 -16.12 -13.56
N ILE A 279 -2.12 -15.03 -13.61
CA ILE A 279 -1.46 -14.43 -12.45
C ILE A 279 -2.45 -13.98 -11.35
N VAL A 280 -3.66 -13.53 -11.72
CA VAL A 280 -4.70 -13.15 -10.75
C VAL A 280 -5.18 -14.39 -9.99
N LYS A 281 -5.41 -15.51 -10.69
CA LYS A 281 -5.82 -16.79 -10.09
C LYS A 281 -4.73 -17.42 -9.24
N GLU A 282 -3.47 -17.27 -9.64
CA GLU A 282 -2.30 -17.74 -8.87
C GLU A 282 -2.15 -16.95 -7.57
N PHE A 283 -2.26 -15.65 -7.65
CA PHE A 283 -2.19 -14.76 -6.50
C PHE A 283 -3.29 -15.04 -5.47
N ASP A 284 -4.50 -15.35 -5.94
CA ASP A 284 -5.61 -15.77 -5.08
C ASP A 284 -5.29 -17.06 -4.31
N ARG A 285 -4.72 -18.07 -4.99
CA ARG A 285 -4.27 -19.31 -4.35
C ARG A 285 -3.13 -19.08 -3.35
N GLU A 286 -2.17 -18.23 -3.67
CA GLU A 286 -1.07 -17.88 -2.75
C GLU A 286 -1.58 -17.18 -1.49
N LYS A 287 -2.52 -16.23 -1.64
CA LYS A 287 -3.18 -15.57 -0.50
C LYS A 287 -3.94 -16.57 0.38
N GLU A 288 -4.70 -17.47 -0.22
CA GLU A 288 -5.43 -18.49 0.52
C GLU A 288 -4.49 -19.43 1.25
N LYS A 289 -3.39 -19.87 0.61
CA LYS A 289 -2.36 -20.70 1.25
C LYS A 289 -1.72 -19.97 2.43
N ALA A 290 -1.33 -18.72 2.27
CA ALA A 290 -0.76 -17.91 3.35
C ALA A 290 -1.74 -17.71 4.51
N ARG A 291 -3.04 -17.53 4.23
CA ARG A 291 -4.09 -17.44 5.25
C ARG A 291 -4.23 -18.73 6.05
N VAL A 292 -4.19 -19.88 5.38
CA VAL A 292 -4.26 -21.20 6.03
C VAL A 292 -3.03 -21.42 6.93
N GLU A 293 -1.83 -21.11 6.44
CA GLU A 293 -0.59 -21.23 7.20
C GLU A 293 -0.58 -20.31 8.44
N GLU A 294 -1.04 -19.06 8.29
CA GLU A 294 -1.14 -18.13 9.41
C GLU A 294 -2.15 -18.57 10.46
N ASN A 295 -3.30 -19.09 10.04
CA ASN A 295 -4.30 -19.64 10.95
C ASN A 295 -3.75 -20.85 11.72
N ALA A 296 -3.04 -21.75 11.03
CA ALA A 296 -2.39 -22.90 11.67
C ALA A 296 -1.33 -22.45 12.68
N ARG A 297 -0.54 -21.42 12.37
CA ARG A 297 0.42 -20.84 13.33
C ARG A 297 -0.27 -20.27 14.56
N LYS A 298 -1.32 -19.46 14.37
CA LYS A 298 -2.11 -18.89 15.48
C LYS A 298 -2.73 -19.97 16.37
N GLU A 299 -3.20 -21.06 15.78
CA GLU A 299 -3.74 -22.20 16.52
C GLU A 299 -2.65 -22.94 17.30
N ALA A 300 -1.47 -23.15 16.71
CA ALA A 300 -0.32 -23.75 17.40
C ALA A 300 0.12 -22.89 18.60
N GLU A 301 0.22 -21.58 18.45
CA GLU A 301 0.53 -20.63 19.54
C GLU A 301 -0.50 -20.69 20.66
N ARG A 302 -1.80 -20.75 20.33
CA ARG A 302 -2.88 -20.91 21.33
C ARG A 302 -2.77 -22.22 22.11
N ASN A 303 -2.49 -23.31 21.40
CA ASN A 303 -2.34 -24.64 22.00
C ASN A 303 -1.12 -24.70 22.92
N GLU A 304 -0.03 -24.05 22.56
CA GLU A 304 1.18 -23.97 23.39
C GLU A 304 0.91 -23.12 24.65
N ALA A 305 0.27 -21.97 24.52
CA ALA A 305 -0.13 -21.13 25.65
C ALA A 305 -1.06 -21.86 26.60
N GLU A 306 -2.02 -22.63 26.09
CA GLU A 306 -2.92 -23.45 26.91
C GLU A 306 -2.18 -24.57 27.65
N LYS A 307 -1.26 -25.28 26.98
CA LYS A 307 -0.39 -26.29 27.62
C LYS A 307 0.41 -25.67 28.75
N LYS A 308 0.96 -24.46 28.55
CA LYS A 308 1.71 -23.75 29.58
C LYS A 308 0.83 -23.38 30.77
N ARG A 309 -0.39 -22.88 30.51
CA ARG A 309 -1.36 -22.53 31.54
C ARG A 309 -1.73 -23.76 32.40
N VAL A 310 -2.02 -24.89 31.76
CA VAL A 310 -2.36 -26.16 32.44
C VAL A 310 -1.17 -26.65 33.27
N ALA A 311 0.04 -26.57 32.74
CA ALA A 311 1.24 -26.95 33.48
C ALA A 311 1.49 -26.08 34.72
N GLU A 312 1.31 -24.77 34.61
CA GLU A 312 1.38 -23.83 35.75
C GLU A 312 0.32 -24.09 36.82
N GLU A 313 -0.91 -24.36 36.40
CA GLU A 313 -2.01 -24.70 37.31
C GLU A 313 -1.73 -25.99 38.07
N HIS A 314 -1.22 -27.04 37.35
CA HIS A 314 -0.81 -28.28 37.94
C HIS A 314 0.34 -28.09 38.95
N ALA A 315 1.33 -27.29 38.62
CA ALA A 315 2.42 -26.95 39.52
C ALA A 315 1.93 -26.23 40.82
N ARG A 316 1.01 -25.26 40.67
CA ARG A 316 0.38 -24.58 41.80
C ARG A 316 -0.38 -25.57 42.70
N PHE A 317 -1.16 -26.48 42.12
CA PHE A 317 -1.89 -27.51 42.87
C PHE A 317 -0.93 -28.45 43.64
N GLN A 318 0.14 -28.88 43.02
CA GLN A 318 1.18 -29.71 43.70
C GLN A 318 1.83 -28.94 44.86
N GLN A 319 2.14 -27.64 44.65
CA GLN A 319 2.71 -26.80 45.71
C GLN A 319 1.79 -26.65 46.91
N GLN A 320 0.48 -26.45 46.66
CA GLN A 320 -0.54 -26.37 47.70
C GLN A 320 -0.67 -27.68 48.50
N ASN A 321 -0.64 -28.83 47.80
CA ASN A 321 -0.71 -30.13 48.44
C ASN A 321 0.54 -30.43 49.30
N ASN A 322 1.71 -30.02 48.86
CA ASN A 322 2.95 -30.13 49.62
C ASN A 322 2.93 -29.27 50.87
N VAL A 323 2.36 -28.05 50.79
CA VAL A 323 2.17 -27.16 51.95
C VAL A 323 1.18 -27.75 52.96
N LYS A 324 0.06 -28.35 52.50
CA LYS A 324 -0.93 -29.03 53.36
C LYS A 324 -0.29 -30.26 54.05
N ALA A 325 0.49 -31.07 53.33
CA ALA A 325 1.20 -32.24 53.90
C ALA A 325 2.22 -31.83 54.97
N ARG A 326 2.98 -30.74 54.73
CA ARG A 326 3.90 -30.18 55.76
C ARG A 326 3.19 -29.69 57.00
N LYS A 327 2.03 -29.04 56.88
CA LYS A 327 1.21 -28.60 58.04
C LYS A 327 0.65 -29.77 58.82
N GLN A 328 0.23 -30.85 58.19
CA GLN A 328 -0.24 -32.07 58.85
C GLN A 328 0.89 -32.81 59.58
N GLN A 329 2.13 -32.82 59.06
CA GLN A 329 3.29 -33.38 59.76
C GLN A 329 3.70 -32.53 60.98
N ALA A 330 3.62 -31.22 60.92
CA ALA A 330 3.92 -30.32 62.03
C ALA A 330 2.94 -30.49 63.23
N GLY A 331 1.72 -30.96 62.97
CA GLY A 331 0.74 -31.27 64.02
C GLY A 331 0.96 -32.59 64.75
N ARG A 332 1.91 -33.42 64.35
CA ARG A 332 2.22 -34.75 64.95
C ARG A 332 3.46 -34.75 65.85
N LEU A 333 3.97 -33.58 66.20
CA LEU A 333 5.06 -33.47 67.17
C LEU A 333 4.59 -33.81 68.55
N PRO A 334 5.31 -34.61 69.38
CA PRO A 334 4.91 -34.92 70.73
C PRO A 334 4.84 -33.63 71.56
N LYS A 335 3.72 -33.41 72.22
CA LYS A 335 3.50 -32.25 73.08
C LYS A 335 3.94 -32.48 74.53
N PHE A 336 4.08 -33.73 74.90
CA PHE A 336 4.42 -34.15 76.27
C PHE A 336 5.51 -35.21 76.26
N CYS A 337 6.36 -35.25 77.29
CA CYS A 337 7.38 -36.24 77.44
C CYS A 337 6.75 -37.58 77.81
N GLU A 338 7.07 -38.66 77.08
CA GLU A 338 6.53 -39.99 77.34
C GLU A 338 6.98 -40.59 78.70
N HIS A 339 8.12 -40.10 79.22
CA HIS A 339 8.68 -40.59 80.47
C HIS A 339 8.10 -39.88 81.70
N CYS A 340 7.97 -38.55 81.72
CA CYS A 340 7.59 -37.80 82.88
C CYS A 340 6.32 -36.95 82.71
N GLY A 341 5.68 -36.95 81.57
CA GLY A 341 4.46 -36.19 81.30
C GLY A 341 4.64 -34.68 81.14
N ALA A 342 5.82 -34.13 81.33
CA ALA A 342 6.06 -32.70 81.20
C ALA A 342 5.91 -32.19 79.77
N GLY A 343 5.41 -30.96 79.58
CA GLY A 343 5.27 -30.32 78.28
C GLY A 343 6.60 -30.16 77.56
N ILE A 344 6.68 -30.48 76.27
CA ILE A 344 7.85 -30.39 75.48
C ILE A 344 7.75 -29.15 74.57
N HIS A 345 8.83 -28.35 74.57
CA HIS A 345 8.94 -27.26 73.60
C HIS A 345 9.20 -27.84 72.20
N PRO A 346 8.56 -27.34 71.17
CA PRO A 346 8.76 -27.82 69.80
C PRO A 346 10.23 -27.76 69.40
N GLY A 347 10.77 -28.91 68.97
CA GLY A 347 12.19 -29.03 68.54
C GLY A 347 13.20 -29.32 69.65
N ALA A 348 12.79 -29.49 70.94
CA ALA A 348 13.67 -29.86 72.04
C ALA A 348 14.18 -31.30 71.84
N LYS A 349 15.49 -31.54 71.90
CA LYS A 349 16.11 -32.88 71.81
C LYS A 349 15.99 -33.71 73.09
N PHE A 350 15.87 -33.04 74.23
CA PHE A 350 15.77 -33.65 75.57
C PHE A 350 14.64 -32.96 76.34
N CYS A 351 14.02 -33.70 77.22
CA CYS A 351 13.02 -33.15 78.13
C CYS A 351 13.68 -32.24 79.18
N SER A 352 13.21 -31.00 79.35
CA SER A 352 13.75 -30.04 80.30
C SER A 352 13.51 -30.42 81.75
N ASN A 353 12.56 -31.32 82.05
CA ASN A 353 12.19 -31.73 83.41
C ASN A 353 12.94 -33.00 83.83
N CYS A 354 13.11 -34.02 82.96
CA CYS A 354 13.67 -35.28 83.38
C CYS A 354 14.96 -35.66 82.60
N GLY A 355 15.41 -34.87 81.64
CA GLY A 355 16.59 -35.11 80.86
C GLY A 355 16.46 -36.22 79.79
N GLU A 356 15.29 -36.90 79.72
CA GLU A 356 15.08 -38.00 78.79
C GLU A 356 15.09 -37.49 77.35
N GLN A 357 15.69 -38.28 76.46
CA GLN A 357 15.77 -37.94 75.04
C GLN A 357 14.40 -38.05 74.37
N ILE A 358 13.98 -36.99 73.72
CA ILE A 358 12.70 -36.96 73.00
C ILE A 358 12.87 -37.71 71.68
N ARG A 359 12.16 -38.81 71.57
CA ARG A 359 12.13 -39.57 70.31
C ARG A 359 11.06 -39.00 69.42
N TYR A 360 11.50 -38.25 68.46
CA TYR A 360 10.64 -37.89 67.30
C TYR A 360 10.52 -39.12 66.43
N ALA A 361 9.32 -39.53 66.07
CA ALA A 361 9.12 -40.65 65.14
C ALA A 361 10.05 -40.44 63.91
N ALA A 362 10.89 -41.43 63.66
CA ALA A 362 11.90 -41.35 62.59
C ALA A 362 11.22 -40.94 61.30
N GLN A 363 11.74 -39.90 60.67
CA GLN A 363 11.33 -39.50 59.35
C GLN A 363 11.65 -40.68 58.44
N SER A 364 10.66 -41.52 58.09
CA SER A 364 10.78 -42.46 57.00
C SER A 364 11.05 -41.62 55.75
N LYS A 365 12.25 -41.74 55.16
CA LYS A 365 12.51 -41.14 53.85
C LYS A 365 11.40 -41.62 52.93
N PRO A 366 10.75 -40.71 52.22
CA PRO A 366 9.76 -41.14 51.24
C PRO A 366 10.48 -42.09 50.24
N GLN A 367 10.08 -43.35 50.20
CA GLN A 367 10.45 -44.23 49.13
C GLN A 367 9.88 -43.63 47.86
N PRO A 368 10.65 -43.62 46.73
CA PRO A 368 10.11 -43.20 45.46
C PRO A 368 8.90 -44.10 45.18
N VAL A 369 7.73 -43.53 45.10
CA VAL A 369 6.53 -44.20 44.60
C VAL A 369 6.84 -44.63 43.20
N SER A 370 7.04 -45.91 43.00
CA SER A 370 7.09 -46.50 41.69
C SER A 370 5.76 -46.21 41.03
N GLN A 371 5.79 -45.35 40.06
CA GLN A 371 4.64 -45.13 39.16
C GLN A 371 4.39 -46.44 38.44
N GLN A 372 3.49 -47.26 38.96
CA GLN A 372 2.83 -48.25 38.12
C GLN A 372 1.90 -47.46 37.20
N THR A 373 2.44 -47.04 36.11
CA THR A 373 1.67 -46.68 34.92
C THR A 373 1.06 -47.98 34.39
N SER A 374 -0.20 -48.21 34.71
CA SER A 374 -1.06 -49.10 33.95
C SER A 374 -1.34 -48.43 32.61
N GLY A 375 -0.28 -48.21 31.85
CA GLY A 375 -0.34 -47.84 30.45
C GLY A 375 -0.47 -49.10 29.65
N GLN A 376 -1.67 -49.47 29.26
CA GLN A 376 -1.82 -50.36 28.12
C GLN A 376 -1.14 -49.68 26.93
N GLN A 377 0.07 -50.14 26.63
CA GLN A 377 0.71 -49.86 25.34
C GLN A 377 -0.13 -50.54 24.28
N LEU A 378 -0.98 -49.79 23.61
CA LEU A 378 -1.50 -50.16 22.31
C LEU A 378 -0.29 -50.22 21.37
N LYS A 379 0.22 -51.45 21.14
CA LYS A 379 1.21 -51.72 20.08
C LYS A 379 0.54 -51.42 18.76
N TRP A 380 0.96 -50.35 18.12
CA TRP A 380 0.70 -50.12 16.70
C TRP A 380 1.40 -51.24 15.90
N GLN A 381 0.62 -52.12 15.29
CA GLN A 381 1.11 -52.98 14.21
C GLN A 381 0.78 -52.26 12.88
N PRO A 382 1.74 -52.11 11.97
CA PRO A 382 1.44 -51.62 10.64
C PRO A 382 0.64 -52.66 9.89
N LEU A 383 -0.58 -52.29 9.48
CA LEU A 383 -1.39 -53.02 8.51
C LEU A 383 -0.68 -52.96 7.16
N LYS A 384 -0.40 -54.12 6.61
CA LYS A 384 0.04 -54.30 5.22
C LYS A 384 -1.15 -54.14 4.30
N ASP A 385 -0.88 -53.43 3.18
CA ASP A 385 -1.59 -53.44 1.91
C ASP A 385 -2.97 -52.74 1.82
N GLY A 386 -2.89 -51.52 1.32
CA GLY A 386 -3.63 -50.93 0.22
C GLY A 386 -5.12 -51.26 0.04
N GLN A 387 -6.01 -50.48 0.70
CA GLN A 387 -7.25 -50.01 0.09
C GLN A 387 -7.84 -48.83 0.89
N PRO A 388 -8.36 -47.78 0.26
CA PRO A 388 -8.96 -46.67 0.98
C PRO A 388 -10.39 -47.03 1.43
N VAL A 389 -10.60 -47.10 2.73
CA VAL A 389 -11.94 -47.18 3.31
C VAL A 389 -12.55 -45.79 3.31
N ILE A 390 -13.46 -45.55 2.38
CA ILE A 390 -14.32 -44.34 2.39
C ILE A 390 -15.33 -44.53 3.52
N THR A 391 -15.06 -43.89 4.66
CA THR A 391 -16.07 -43.75 5.72
C THR A 391 -17.01 -42.60 5.29
N ARG A 392 -18.21 -42.94 4.87
CA ARG A 392 -19.30 -41.97 4.65
C ARG A 392 -19.61 -41.27 5.96
N ILE A 393 -19.22 -40.01 6.09
CA ILE A 393 -19.74 -39.10 7.11
C ILE A 393 -21.17 -38.75 6.67
N ARG A 394 -22.17 -39.13 7.49
CA ARG A 394 -23.53 -38.63 7.31
C ARG A 394 -23.56 -37.12 7.50
N PRO A 395 -24.32 -36.37 6.67
CA PRO A 395 -24.52 -34.96 6.93
C PRO A 395 -25.31 -34.78 8.24
N TYR A 396 -24.84 -33.89 9.08
CA TYR A 396 -25.58 -33.43 10.25
C TYR A 396 -26.76 -32.58 9.73
N GLU A 397 -27.99 -33.09 9.92
CA GLU A 397 -29.22 -32.33 9.71
C GLU A 397 -29.32 -31.31 10.88
N ALA A 398 -29.23 -30.04 10.57
CA ALA A 398 -29.50 -28.96 11.50
C ALA A 398 -30.99 -28.85 11.74
N GLU A 399 -31.40 -28.97 12.99
CA GLU A 399 -32.78 -28.68 13.41
C GLU A 399 -33.10 -27.19 13.20
N PRO A 400 -34.28 -26.82 12.74
CA PRO A 400 -34.68 -25.44 12.52
C PRO A 400 -34.82 -24.68 13.87
N ALA A 401 -34.24 -23.49 13.93
CA ALA A 401 -34.37 -22.58 15.05
C ALA A 401 -35.86 -22.11 15.18
N PRO A 402 -36.38 -21.93 16.40
CA PRO A 402 -37.73 -21.45 16.60
C PRO A 402 -37.88 -19.96 16.22
N GLU A 403 -38.91 -19.69 15.45
CA GLU A 403 -39.37 -18.33 15.12
C GLU A 403 -39.70 -17.55 16.38
N LYS A 404 -39.09 -16.38 16.55
CA LYS A 404 -39.49 -15.39 17.55
C LYS A 404 -40.35 -14.32 16.89
N GLU A 405 -41.55 -14.24 17.36
CA GLU A 405 -42.49 -13.16 17.06
C GLU A 405 -41.94 -11.80 17.47
N ILE A 406 -42.08 -10.83 16.57
CA ILE A 406 -41.72 -9.44 16.77
C ILE A 406 -42.89 -8.72 17.47
N HIS A 407 -42.73 -8.37 18.71
CA HIS A 407 -43.50 -7.29 19.32
C HIS A 407 -42.56 -6.09 19.52
N GLY A 408 -42.94 -4.95 18.92
CA GLY A 408 -42.26 -3.71 19.07
C GLY A 408 -42.49 -3.08 20.45
N GLU A 409 -41.44 -2.43 20.93
CA GLU A 409 -41.57 -1.24 21.79
C GLU A 409 -40.30 -0.43 21.75
N GLU A 410 -40.48 0.88 21.63
CA GLU A 410 -39.47 1.93 21.54
C GLU A 410 -38.63 1.99 22.84
N GLY A 411 -37.30 2.05 22.64
CA GLY A 411 -36.38 2.31 23.76
C GLY A 411 -35.10 2.94 23.26
N VAL A 412 -34.97 4.26 23.46
CA VAL A 412 -33.78 5.05 23.21
C VAL A 412 -32.68 4.59 24.16
N GLY A 413 -31.63 3.99 23.62
CA GLY A 413 -30.39 3.64 24.35
C GLY A 413 -29.20 4.33 23.70
N ILE A 414 -28.62 5.26 24.40
CA ILE A 414 -27.38 5.94 24.12
C ILE A 414 -26.25 4.91 24.26
N LEU A 415 -25.52 4.62 23.17
CA LEU A 415 -24.28 3.88 23.24
C LEU A 415 -23.11 4.87 23.11
N GLU A 416 -22.24 4.84 24.10
CA GLU A 416 -21.00 5.60 24.17
C GLU A 416 -20.08 5.24 22.96
N GLU A 417 -19.68 6.27 22.22
CA GLU A 417 -18.65 6.17 21.17
C GLU A 417 -17.27 6.05 21.81
N GLU A 418 -16.61 4.92 21.62
CA GLU A 418 -15.17 4.82 21.80
C GLU A 418 -14.48 5.61 20.66
N GLN A 419 -13.79 6.66 21.04
CA GLN A 419 -12.95 7.47 20.16
C GLN A 419 -11.78 6.65 19.64
N THR A 420 -11.84 6.25 18.36
CA THR A 420 -10.64 5.89 17.61
C THR A 420 -10.15 7.12 16.85
N ASP A 421 -8.95 7.60 17.23
CA ASP A 421 -8.25 8.68 16.55
C ASP A 421 -8.01 8.34 15.08
N GLY A 422 -8.86 8.88 14.19
CA GLY A 422 -8.72 8.83 12.76
C GLY A 422 -7.98 10.05 12.25
N TYR A 423 -6.70 9.90 11.86
CA TYR A 423 -5.98 10.90 11.07
C TYR A 423 -6.62 11.04 9.69
N MET A 424 -7.37 12.12 9.50
CA MET A 424 -7.90 12.50 8.21
C MET A 424 -6.78 13.11 7.34
N ALA A 425 -6.32 12.37 6.34
CA ALA A 425 -5.55 12.93 5.25
C ALA A 425 -6.48 13.80 4.39
N ARG A 426 -6.23 15.11 4.36
CA ARG A 426 -6.96 16.06 3.51
C ARG A 426 -6.54 15.82 2.06
N MET A 427 -7.39 15.15 1.30
CA MET A 427 -7.37 15.16 -0.16
C MET A 427 -7.76 16.54 -0.64
N VAL A 428 -6.88 17.22 -1.37
CA VAL A 428 -7.26 18.45 -2.11
C VAL A 428 -8.07 18.02 -3.32
N MET A 429 -9.38 17.96 -3.16
CA MET A 429 -10.30 17.91 -4.30
C MET A 429 -10.44 19.33 -4.82
N THR A 430 -10.00 19.58 -6.03
CA THR A 430 -10.42 20.77 -6.77
C THR A 430 -11.87 20.55 -7.16
N GLU A 431 -12.78 21.26 -6.50
CA GLU A 431 -14.17 21.39 -6.95
C GLU A 431 -14.18 22.09 -8.30
N GLU A 432 -14.63 21.41 -9.34
CA GLU A 432 -15.05 22.07 -10.58
C GLU A 432 -16.27 22.93 -10.27
N GLY A 433 -16.05 24.23 -10.29
CA GLY A 433 -17.11 25.20 -10.16
C GLY A 433 -18.03 25.14 -11.36
N ASN A 434 -19.23 24.67 -11.12
CA ASN A 434 -20.38 24.80 -12.00
C ASN A 434 -20.72 26.30 -12.13
N THR A 435 -20.29 26.94 -13.22
CA THR A 435 -20.81 28.28 -13.59
C THR A 435 -22.07 28.10 -14.43
N GLU A 436 -23.20 28.28 -13.79
CA GLU A 436 -24.48 28.49 -14.45
C GLU A 436 -24.41 29.74 -15.33
N HIS A 437 -24.79 29.58 -16.60
CA HIS A 437 -25.01 30.64 -17.55
C HIS A 437 -26.28 31.40 -17.13
N GLU A 438 -26.13 32.60 -16.58
CA GLU A 438 -27.19 33.61 -16.63
C GLU A 438 -27.05 34.42 -17.91
N SER A 439 -28.12 34.34 -18.70
CA SER A 439 -28.35 35.16 -19.90
C SER A 439 -28.79 36.57 -19.50
N GLU A 440 -28.02 37.56 -19.79
CA GLU A 440 -28.54 38.95 -19.86
C GLU A 440 -28.24 39.58 -21.19
N SER A 441 -29.33 40.15 -21.68
CA SER A 441 -29.67 40.86 -22.87
C SER A 441 -28.71 41.98 -23.32
N SER A 442 -28.62 42.06 -24.65
CA SER A 442 -28.08 43.20 -25.41
C SER A 442 -28.85 44.52 -25.17
N PRO A 443 -28.22 45.63 -25.44
CA PRO A 443 -28.82 46.61 -26.34
C PRO A 443 -27.89 47.12 -27.45
N GLN A 444 -28.49 47.14 -28.62
CA GLN A 444 -28.46 47.99 -29.80
C GLN A 444 -27.39 49.09 -29.96
N GLU A 445 -26.80 49.00 -31.15
CA GLU A 445 -26.57 50.05 -32.18
C GLU A 445 -26.23 51.47 -31.74
N ASP A 446 -25.07 51.92 -32.25
CA ASP A 446 -25.10 53.20 -33.01
C ASP A 446 -23.90 53.26 -34.00
N ASP A 447 -24.29 53.56 -35.24
CA ASP A 447 -23.47 53.96 -36.39
C ASP A 447 -22.60 55.21 -36.13
N VAL A 448 -21.36 55.19 -36.64
CA VAL A 448 -20.82 56.43 -37.34
C VAL A 448 -19.68 56.01 -38.30
N LYS A 449 -19.89 56.43 -39.48
CA LYS A 449 -19.15 56.45 -40.75
C LYS A 449 -17.66 56.84 -40.69
N GLN A 450 -16.97 56.18 -41.65
CA GLN A 450 -16.04 56.76 -42.68
C GLN A 450 -15.04 57.86 -42.24
N ASP A 451 -13.75 57.58 -42.50
CA ASP A 451 -13.12 58.23 -43.67
C ASP A 451 -11.73 57.62 -43.95
N THR A 452 -11.47 57.58 -45.23
CA THR A 452 -10.35 57.22 -46.06
C THR A 452 -9.05 57.96 -45.81
N ASP A 453 -7.97 57.36 -46.37
CA ASP A 453 -6.70 57.85 -46.95
C ASP A 453 -5.46 57.98 -46.04
N ILE A 454 -4.50 57.20 -46.32
CA ILE A 454 -3.25 57.21 -47.15
C ILE A 454 -2.41 55.98 -46.75
#